data_7c4b4840830bd384383036d760dd9579
#
_entry.id   7c4b4840830bd384383036d760dd9579
#
_cell.length_a   1.000
_cell.length_b   1.000
_cell.length_c   1.000
_cell.angle_alpha   90.00
_cell.angle_beta   90.00
_cell.angle_gamma   90.00
#
_symmetry.space_group_name_H-M   'P 1'
#
loop_
_entity.id
_entity.type
_entity.pdbx_description
1 polymer ?
#
loop_
_entity_poly.entity_id
_entity_poly.type
_entity_poly.pdbx_seq_one_letter_code
_entity_poly.pdbx_strand_id
1 'polypeptide(L)'
;MFEVAWCVMLYTTVLSLEFSPVVLEKFKLTKTLRVVKRVMPPLIIVGVLLSTLHQSSLGSLYLIVPEKLYALWYTPYLPVFFYFSAIAAGCAMVIFESILSGRRFKKGLELPLLAEISRIAVLMLAVYLTMKAVDLVNRGAVPLLFVPRMETYLYWLEIAVGVAAPLAVFGIPRLRQSRNGLFLGSVLIILGFILNRMNISITGMEAWAGVSYFPSWMEITVTMAIVTAGFIIFTMAARYLPLFKHEHEAEAPKAVLDMSEDLRLVSAPNSAENSDAIYSIE
;
A
#
# COMPACT_ATOMS: atom_id res chain seq x y z
N MET A 1 20.47 -9.59 -13.21
CA MET A 1 20.52 -8.17 -13.68
C MET A 1 19.48 -7.91 -14.76
N PHE A 2 19.48 -8.64 -15.88
CA PHE A 2 18.55 -8.45 -16.99
C PHE A 2 17.07 -8.59 -16.58
N GLU A 3 16.73 -9.62 -15.80
CA GLU A 3 15.38 -9.86 -15.30
C GLU A 3 14.85 -8.69 -14.43
N VAL A 4 15.70 -8.16 -13.55
CA VAL A 4 15.34 -7.00 -12.71
C VAL A 4 15.05 -5.77 -13.56
N ALA A 5 15.89 -5.50 -14.56
CA ALA A 5 15.70 -4.37 -15.47
C ALA A 5 14.38 -4.49 -16.27
N TRP A 6 14.08 -5.70 -16.78
CA TRP A 6 12.82 -5.97 -17.48
C TRP A 6 11.60 -5.75 -16.58
N CYS A 7 11.63 -6.26 -15.34
CA CYS A 7 10.55 -6.06 -14.38
C CYS A 7 10.30 -4.56 -14.10
N VAL A 8 11.38 -3.77 -13.95
CA VAL A 8 11.26 -2.31 -13.73
C VAL A 8 10.66 -1.62 -14.94
N MET A 9 11.11 -1.95 -16.15
CA MET A 9 10.60 -1.34 -17.38
C MET A 9 9.11 -1.65 -17.59
N LEU A 10 8.73 -2.92 -17.43
CA LEU A 10 7.33 -3.36 -17.59
C LEU A 10 6.42 -2.72 -16.54
N TYR A 11 6.80 -2.76 -15.28
CA TYR A 11 6.02 -2.19 -14.20
C TYR A 11 5.88 -0.67 -14.32
N THR A 12 6.93 0.05 -14.71
CA THR A 12 6.88 1.49 -14.97
C THR A 12 5.94 1.82 -16.15
N THR A 13 5.95 0.99 -17.18
CA THR A 13 5.02 1.11 -18.30
C THR A 13 3.57 0.93 -17.87
N VAL A 14 3.31 -0.09 -17.05
CA VAL A 14 1.97 -0.34 -16.49
C VAL A 14 1.50 0.85 -15.64
N LEU A 15 2.32 1.37 -14.72
CA LEU A 15 2.00 2.55 -13.93
C LEU A 15 1.72 3.79 -14.79
N SER A 16 2.48 3.99 -15.86
CA SER A 16 2.24 5.09 -16.80
C SER A 16 0.88 4.94 -17.50
N LEU A 17 0.51 3.72 -17.88
CA LEU A 17 -0.81 3.43 -18.45
C LEU A 17 -1.94 3.60 -17.42
N GLU A 18 -1.74 3.19 -16.17
CA GLU A 18 -2.69 3.41 -15.08
C GLU A 18 -2.93 4.90 -14.79
N PHE A 19 -1.91 5.72 -14.92
CA PHE A 19 -2.02 7.17 -14.75
C PHE A 19 -2.61 7.87 -15.99
N SER A 20 -2.54 7.26 -17.16
CA SER A 20 -2.95 7.86 -18.43
C SER A 20 -4.41 8.37 -18.49
N PRO A 21 -5.44 7.76 -17.83
CA PRO A 21 -6.81 8.28 -17.85
C PRO A 21 -6.92 9.71 -17.35
N VAL A 22 -6.15 10.08 -16.31
CA VAL A 22 -6.17 11.43 -15.75
C VAL A 22 -5.68 12.46 -16.77
N VAL A 23 -4.64 12.09 -17.53
CA VAL A 23 -4.09 12.92 -18.60
C VAL A 23 -5.07 12.99 -19.79
N LEU A 24 -5.62 11.85 -20.20
CA LEU A 24 -6.58 11.76 -21.32
C LEU A 24 -7.89 12.51 -21.03
N GLU A 25 -8.37 12.51 -19.79
CA GLU A 25 -9.52 13.32 -19.36
C GLU A 25 -9.24 14.82 -19.52
N LYS A 26 -8.06 15.27 -19.11
CA LYS A 26 -7.65 16.67 -19.30
C LYS A 26 -7.64 17.10 -20.76
N PHE A 27 -7.12 16.24 -21.64
CA PHE A 27 -7.06 16.52 -23.09
C PHE A 27 -8.35 16.17 -23.84
N LYS A 28 -9.43 15.74 -23.15
CA LYS A 28 -10.74 15.38 -23.71
C LYS A 28 -10.68 14.29 -24.81
N LEU A 29 -9.70 13.38 -24.73
CA LEU A 29 -9.51 12.29 -25.69
C LEU A 29 -10.43 11.09 -25.36
N THR A 30 -11.74 11.25 -25.59
CA THR A 30 -12.79 10.32 -25.15
C THR A 30 -12.69 8.92 -25.74
N LYS A 31 -12.23 8.78 -27.01
CA LYS A 31 -12.10 7.46 -27.67
C LYS A 31 -11.00 6.63 -27.02
N THR A 32 -9.80 7.21 -26.85
CA THR A 32 -8.66 6.55 -26.20
C THR A 32 -8.94 6.25 -24.74
N LEU A 33 -9.57 7.19 -24.03
CA LEU A 33 -9.98 7.01 -22.64
C LEU A 33 -10.90 5.79 -22.43
N ARG A 34 -11.84 5.55 -23.35
CA ARG A 34 -12.74 4.38 -23.28
C ARG A 34 -11.98 3.07 -23.42
N VAL A 35 -11.02 3.02 -24.32
CA VAL A 35 -10.17 1.83 -24.52
C VAL A 35 -9.32 1.56 -23.26
N VAL A 36 -8.65 2.59 -22.76
CA VAL A 36 -7.79 2.47 -21.55
C VAL A 36 -8.63 2.02 -20.34
N LYS A 37 -9.81 2.63 -20.09
CA LYS A 37 -10.70 2.23 -19.00
C LYS A 37 -11.18 0.78 -19.11
N ARG A 38 -11.33 0.22 -20.31
CA ARG A 38 -11.69 -1.20 -20.51
C ARG A 38 -10.54 -2.14 -20.14
N VAL A 39 -9.30 -1.76 -20.40
CA VAL A 39 -8.10 -2.57 -20.13
C VAL A 39 -7.59 -2.36 -18.68
N MET A 40 -8.11 -1.36 -17.97
CA MET A 40 -7.64 -1.00 -16.62
C MET A 40 -7.69 -2.15 -15.59
N PRO A 41 -8.78 -2.95 -15.46
CA PRO A 41 -8.82 -4.00 -14.44
C PRO A 41 -7.70 -5.03 -14.58
N PRO A 42 -7.46 -5.65 -15.75
CA PRO A 42 -6.33 -6.57 -15.91
C PRO A 42 -4.97 -5.86 -15.76
N LEU A 43 -4.87 -4.59 -16.15
CA LEU A 43 -3.63 -3.82 -16.03
C LEU A 43 -3.23 -3.62 -14.57
N ILE A 44 -4.18 -3.30 -13.68
CA ILE A 44 -3.95 -3.16 -12.23
C ILE A 44 -3.42 -4.49 -11.65
N ILE A 45 -4.03 -5.62 -12.02
CA ILE A 45 -3.58 -6.93 -11.56
C ILE A 45 -2.14 -7.20 -12.00
N VAL A 46 -1.83 -6.94 -13.27
CA VAL A 46 -0.47 -7.08 -13.81
C VAL A 46 0.52 -6.14 -13.11
N GLY A 47 0.12 -4.89 -12.81
CA GLY A 47 0.93 -3.92 -12.08
C GLY A 47 1.32 -4.41 -10.69
N VAL A 48 0.35 -4.92 -9.93
CA VAL A 48 0.58 -5.49 -8.59
C VAL A 48 1.51 -6.72 -8.68
N LEU A 49 1.28 -7.63 -9.62
CA LEU A 49 2.13 -8.81 -9.81
C LEU A 49 3.56 -8.43 -10.19
N LEU A 50 3.75 -7.54 -11.16
CA LEU A 50 5.08 -7.10 -11.58
C LEU A 50 5.83 -6.37 -10.46
N SER A 51 5.14 -5.55 -9.66
CA SER A 51 5.74 -4.86 -8.52
C SER A 51 6.24 -5.83 -7.45
N THR A 52 5.44 -6.85 -7.12
CA THR A 52 5.84 -7.87 -6.13
C THR A 52 6.93 -8.79 -6.66
N LEU A 53 6.87 -9.19 -7.95
CA LEU A 53 7.92 -9.97 -8.60
C LEU A 53 9.24 -9.20 -8.69
N HIS A 54 9.20 -7.89 -8.93
CA HIS A 54 10.38 -7.05 -8.89
C HIS A 54 11.10 -7.12 -7.54
N GLN A 55 10.36 -7.08 -6.43
CA GLN A 55 10.93 -7.23 -5.10
C GLN A 55 11.55 -8.63 -4.90
N SER A 56 10.91 -9.68 -5.41
CA SER A 56 11.47 -11.04 -5.40
C SER A 56 12.77 -11.13 -6.19
N SER A 57 12.82 -10.54 -7.39
CA SER A 57 14.01 -10.49 -8.23
C SER A 57 15.18 -9.74 -7.55
N LEU A 58 14.90 -8.70 -6.77
CA LEU A 58 15.92 -8.04 -5.94
C LEU A 58 16.51 -9.01 -4.89
N GLY A 59 15.69 -9.85 -4.28
CA GLY A 59 16.16 -10.91 -3.38
C GLY A 59 17.08 -11.91 -4.08
N SER A 60 16.80 -12.24 -5.36
CA SER A 60 17.62 -13.15 -6.15
C SER A 60 19.03 -12.61 -6.43
N LEU A 61 19.22 -11.28 -6.49
CA LEU A 61 20.55 -10.70 -6.69
C LEU A 61 21.54 -11.08 -5.59
N TYR A 62 21.08 -11.22 -4.35
CA TYR A 62 21.94 -11.59 -3.22
C TYR A 62 22.34 -13.07 -3.23
N LEU A 63 21.60 -13.91 -3.99
CA LEU A 63 21.98 -15.33 -4.17
C LEU A 63 23.21 -15.52 -5.06
N ILE A 64 23.55 -14.52 -5.87
CA ILE A 64 24.75 -14.56 -6.76
C ILE A 64 26.04 -14.45 -5.94
N VAL A 65 25.97 -13.89 -4.74
CA VAL A 65 27.13 -13.63 -3.86
C VAL A 65 26.95 -14.21 -2.46
N PRO A 66 26.79 -15.54 -2.34
CA PRO A 66 26.40 -16.19 -1.09
C PRO A 66 27.39 -15.95 0.07
N GLU A 67 28.70 -15.85 -0.24
CA GLU A 67 29.75 -15.67 0.75
C GLU A 67 29.84 -14.22 1.28
N LYS A 68 29.25 -13.26 0.57
CA LYS A 68 29.34 -11.84 0.94
C LYS A 68 28.25 -11.39 1.92
N LEU A 69 27.18 -12.15 2.05
CA LEU A 69 26.09 -11.81 2.94
C LEU A 69 26.22 -12.55 4.28
N TYR A 70 26.10 -11.81 5.38
CA TYR A 70 26.17 -12.40 6.72
C TYR A 70 25.11 -13.50 6.92
N ALA A 71 25.51 -14.60 7.57
CA ALA A 71 24.73 -15.83 7.66
C ALA A 71 23.33 -15.70 8.31
N LEU A 72 23.06 -14.65 9.09
CA LEU A 72 21.70 -14.36 9.62
C LEU A 72 20.72 -13.94 8.53
N TRP A 73 21.17 -13.25 7.48
CA TRP A 73 20.32 -12.76 6.39
C TRP A 73 20.43 -13.61 5.13
N TYR A 74 21.57 -14.30 4.92
CA TYR A 74 21.73 -15.16 3.75
C TYR A 74 20.82 -16.38 3.85
N THR A 75 20.02 -16.63 2.82
CA THR A 75 19.21 -17.83 2.65
C THR A 75 18.87 -18.03 1.17
N PRO A 76 18.81 -19.28 0.68
CA PRO A 76 18.31 -19.58 -0.66
C PRO A 76 16.86 -19.10 -0.89
N TYR A 77 16.08 -18.96 0.18
CA TYR A 77 14.70 -18.48 0.14
C TYR A 77 14.56 -16.95 0.17
N LEU A 78 15.65 -16.21 0.04
CA LEU A 78 15.64 -14.73 0.11
C LEU A 78 14.65 -14.07 -0.86
N PRO A 79 14.50 -14.54 -2.14
CA PRO A 79 13.49 -14.03 -3.05
C PRO A 79 12.06 -14.15 -2.53
N VAL A 80 11.77 -15.28 -1.86
CA VAL A 80 10.46 -15.56 -1.27
C VAL A 80 10.20 -14.65 -0.07
N PHE A 81 11.20 -14.41 0.77
CA PHE A 81 11.10 -13.46 1.88
C PHE A 81 10.88 -12.02 1.40
N PHE A 82 11.55 -11.64 0.33
CA PHE A 82 11.36 -10.34 -0.31
C PHE A 82 9.94 -10.20 -0.85
N TYR A 83 9.39 -11.25 -1.45
CA TYR A 83 8.02 -11.26 -1.96
C TYR A 83 6.98 -11.07 -0.85
N PHE A 84 7.01 -11.90 0.21
CA PHE A 84 6.04 -11.78 1.31
C PHE A 84 6.15 -10.47 2.08
N SER A 85 7.37 -10.00 2.33
CA SER A 85 7.58 -8.71 2.99
C SER A 85 7.11 -7.53 2.13
N ALA A 86 7.19 -7.63 0.80
CA ALA A 86 6.68 -6.61 -0.12
C ALA A 86 5.16 -6.53 -0.10
N ILE A 87 4.45 -7.67 -0.06
CA ILE A 87 2.98 -7.68 0.05
C ILE A 87 2.55 -7.04 1.38
N ALA A 88 3.20 -7.42 2.49
CA ALA A 88 2.90 -6.83 3.79
C ALA A 88 3.14 -5.31 3.82
N ALA A 89 4.26 -4.85 3.23
CA ALA A 89 4.58 -3.43 3.10
C ALA A 89 3.60 -2.69 2.19
N GLY A 90 3.14 -3.31 1.10
CA GLY A 90 2.12 -2.75 0.21
C GLY A 90 0.79 -2.53 0.94
N CYS A 91 0.31 -3.53 1.70
CA CYS A 91 -0.88 -3.39 2.54
C CYS A 91 -0.71 -2.27 3.57
N ALA A 92 0.46 -2.19 4.23
CA ALA A 92 0.76 -1.15 5.21
C ALA A 92 0.79 0.24 4.56
N MET A 93 1.33 0.37 3.34
CA MET A 93 1.40 1.64 2.62
C MET A 93 0.01 2.14 2.23
N VAL A 94 -0.90 1.26 1.78
CA VAL A 94 -2.30 1.60 1.51
C VAL A 94 -3.00 2.13 2.77
N ILE A 95 -2.80 1.48 3.93
CA ILE A 95 -3.36 1.94 5.21
C ILE A 95 -2.79 3.30 5.58
N PHE A 96 -1.48 3.48 5.51
CA PHE A 96 -0.76 4.70 5.84
C PHE A 96 -1.24 5.88 4.98
N GLU A 97 -1.25 5.70 3.66
CA GLU A 97 -1.66 6.72 2.69
C GLU A 97 -3.13 7.10 2.84
N SER A 98 -4.03 6.11 3.01
CA SER A 98 -5.46 6.36 3.21
C SER A 98 -5.71 7.19 4.47
N ILE A 99 -5.01 6.91 5.57
CA ILE A 99 -5.15 7.68 6.81
C ILE A 99 -4.60 9.09 6.64
N LEU A 100 -3.46 9.25 5.98
CA LEU A 100 -2.82 10.56 5.76
C LEU A 100 -3.66 11.43 4.81
N SER A 101 -4.14 10.85 3.71
CA SER A 101 -5.03 11.48 2.74
C SER A 101 -6.37 11.88 3.39
N GLY A 102 -6.97 10.98 4.17
CA GLY A 102 -8.20 11.26 4.91
C GLY A 102 -8.05 12.42 5.90
N ARG A 103 -6.88 12.56 6.53
CA ARG A 103 -6.56 13.72 7.38
C ARG A 103 -6.44 15.02 6.59
N ARG A 104 -5.78 14.98 5.44
CA ARG A 104 -5.48 16.17 4.63
C ARG A 104 -6.70 16.69 3.89
N PHE A 105 -7.50 15.79 3.33
CA PHE A 105 -8.64 16.13 2.47
C PHE A 105 -9.99 16.10 3.20
N LYS A 106 -10.00 15.81 4.52
CA LYS A 106 -11.21 15.72 5.37
C LYS A 106 -12.27 14.76 4.79
N LYS A 107 -11.83 13.74 4.02
CA LYS A 107 -12.71 12.70 3.48
C LYS A 107 -13.03 11.66 4.53
N GLY A 108 -14.20 11.05 4.43
CA GLY A 108 -14.60 9.91 5.26
C GLY A 108 -13.58 8.77 5.12
N LEU A 109 -13.15 8.18 6.23
CA LEU A 109 -12.21 7.06 6.26
C LEU A 109 -13.00 5.76 6.43
N GLU A 110 -12.87 4.84 5.48
CA GLU A 110 -13.48 3.51 5.55
C GLU A 110 -12.65 2.58 6.47
N LEU A 111 -12.73 2.82 7.79
CA LEU A 111 -12.00 2.04 8.79
C LEU A 111 -12.22 0.52 8.68
N PRO A 112 -13.45 0.01 8.38
CA PRO A 112 -13.67 -1.42 8.22
C PRO A 112 -12.82 -2.03 7.10
N LEU A 113 -12.73 -1.36 5.94
CA LEU A 113 -11.92 -1.81 4.81
C LEU A 113 -10.42 -1.84 5.16
N LEU A 114 -9.93 -0.80 5.83
CA LEU A 114 -8.53 -0.75 6.27
C LEU A 114 -8.21 -1.83 7.32
N ALA A 115 -9.17 -2.16 8.18
CA ALA A 115 -9.03 -3.26 9.14
C ALA A 115 -8.95 -4.63 8.44
N GLU A 116 -9.67 -4.84 7.32
CA GLU A 116 -9.54 -6.06 6.51
C GLU A 116 -8.17 -6.14 5.82
N ILE A 117 -7.71 -5.04 5.22
CA ILE A 117 -6.36 -4.98 4.63
C ILE A 117 -5.28 -5.29 5.69
N SER A 118 -5.46 -4.80 6.92
CA SER A 118 -4.52 -5.11 8.02
C SER A 118 -4.49 -6.59 8.39
N ARG A 119 -5.58 -7.36 8.20
CA ARG A 119 -5.59 -8.82 8.40
C ARG A 119 -4.71 -9.52 7.37
N ILE A 120 -4.76 -9.06 6.11
CA ILE A 120 -3.88 -9.59 5.05
C ILE A 120 -2.42 -9.31 5.41
N ALA A 121 -2.10 -8.11 5.87
CA ALA A 121 -0.75 -7.77 6.33
C ALA A 121 -0.28 -8.67 7.48
N VAL A 122 -1.13 -8.94 8.48
CA VAL A 122 -0.84 -9.86 9.59
C VAL A 122 -0.55 -11.27 9.07
N LEU A 123 -1.39 -11.78 8.16
CA LEU A 123 -1.20 -13.10 7.56
C LEU A 123 0.15 -13.21 6.85
N MET A 124 0.48 -12.22 6.03
CA MET A 124 1.75 -12.19 5.30
C MET A 124 2.96 -12.10 6.24
N LEU A 125 2.88 -11.28 7.30
CA LEU A 125 3.93 -11.20 8.31
C LEU A 125 4.07 -12.48 9.12
N ALA A 126 2.97 -13.15 9.45
CA ALA A 126 2.99 -14.43 10.16
C ALA A 126 3.64 -15.53 9.32
N VAL A 127 3.28 -15.62 8.03
CA VAL A 127 3.92 -16.54 7.06
C VAL A 127 5.42 -16.22 6.94
N TYR A 128 5.76 -14.94 6.76
CA TYR A 128 7.16 -14.49 6.69
C TYR A 128 7.96 -14.89 7.92
N LEU A 129 7.43 -14.62 9.12
CA LEU A 129 8.10 -14.96 10.39
C LEU A 129 8.29 -16.47 10.56
N THR A 130 7.25 -17.26 10.27
CA THR A 130 7.29 -18.72 10.36
C THR A 130 8.34 -19.30 9.39
N MET A 131 8.32 -18.88 8.14
CA MET A 131 9.30 -19.33 7.15
C MET A 131 10.74 -18.93 7.56
N LYS A 132 10.91 -17.70 8.06
CA LYS A 132 12.22 -17.21 8.52
C LYS A 132 12.73 -17.99 9.72
N ALA A 133 11.85 -18.35 10.67
CA ALA A 133 12.22 -19.18 11.83
C ALA A 133 12.60 -20.59 11.42
N VAL A 134 11.82 -21.25 10.55
CA VAL A 134 12.09 -22.59 10.03
C VAL A 134 13.41 -22.61 9.26
N ASP A 135 13.64 -21.63 8.40
CA ASP A 135 14.87 -21.52 7.62
C ASP A 135 16.11 -21.35 8.52
N LEU A 136 16.00 -20.52 9.55
CA LEU A 136 17.08 -20.29 10.51
C LEU A 136 17.46 -21.57 11.27
N VAL A 137 16.45 -22.37 11.68
CA VAL A 137 16.67 -23.67 12.33
C VAL A 137 17.30 -24.66 11.36
N ASN A 138 16.79 -24.78 10.13
CA ASN A 138 17.29 -25.72 9.13
C ASN A 138 18.75 -25.46 8.73
N ARG A 139 19.17 -24.19 8.71
CA ARG A 139 20.54 -23.80 8.41
C ARG A 139 21.48 -23.88 9.62
N GLY A 140 20.97 -24.19 10.80
CA GLY A 140 21.77 -24.22 12.03
C GLY A 140 22.31 -22.84 12.44
N ALA A 141 21.69 -21.75 11.97
CA ALA A 141 22.13 -20.39 12.24
C ALA A 141 21.61 -19.82 13.58
N VAL A 142 20.82 -20.58 14.31
CA VAL A 142 20.27 -20.20 15.62
C VAL A 142 21.34 -19.74 16.63
N PRO A 143 22.53 -20.38 16.75
CA PRO A 143 23.58 -19.91 17.68
C PRO A 143 24.03 -18.47 17.40
N LEU A 144 23.96 -18.00 16.15
CA LEU A 144 24.36 -16.64 15.78
C LEU A 144 23.44 -15.56 16.38
N LEU A 145 22.21 -15.92 16.77
CA LEU A 145 21.28 -15.01 17.46
C LEU A 145 21.74 -14.60 18.86
N PHE A 146 22.67 -15.34 19.44
CA PHE A 146 23.15 -15.13 20.81
C PHE A 146 24.58 -14.57 20.83
N VAL A 147 25.23 -14.40 19.68
CA VAL A 147 26.56 -13.79 19.60
C VAL A 147 26.41 -12.27 19.77
N PRO A 148 27.12 -11.63 20.71
CA PRO A 148 27.01 -10.19 20.94
C PRO A 148 27.78 -9.41 19.86
N ARG A 149 27.16 -9.27 18.71
CA ARG A 149 27.66 -8.49 17.57
C ARG A 149 26.62 -7.46 17.14
N MET A 150 27.06 -6.42 16.45
CA MET A 150 26.17 -5.35 15.95
C MET A 150 25.11 -5.91 15.00
N GLU A 151 25.49 -6.87 14.15
CA GLU A 151 24.61 -7.55 13.21
C GLU A 151 23.45 -8.26 13.93
N THR A 152 23.74 -8.90 15.05
CA THR A 152 22.73 -9.60 15.86
C THR A 152 21.74 -8.62 16.50
N TYR A 153 22.22 -7.49 17.01
CA TYR A 153 21.34 -6.47 17.58
C TYR A 153 20.43 -5.84 16.51
N LEU A 154 20.97 -5.56 15.32
CA LEU A 154 20.18 -5.04 14.20
C LEU A 154 19.18 -6.06 13.66
N TYR A 155 19.52 -7.35 13.67
CA TYR A 155 18.58 -8.41 13.33
C TYR A 155 17.42 -8.49 14.33
N TRP A 156 17.70 -8.43 15.62
CA TRP A 156 16.65 -8.41 16.64
C TRP A 156 15.78 -7.15 16.56
N LEU A 157 16.39 -5.99 16.31
CA LEU A 157 15.65 -4.74 16.09
C LEU A 157 14.71 -4.85 14.88
N GLU A 158 15.18 -5.43 13.79
CA GLU A 158 14.39 -5.69 12.58
C GLU A 158 13.17 -6.56 12.89
N ILE A 159 13.37 -7.69 13.58
CA ILE A 159 12.27 -8.59 13.94
C ILE A 159 11.31 -7.93 14.94
N ALA A 160 11.83 -7.23 15.93
CA ALA A 160 11.01 -6.58 16.94
C ALA A 160 10.13 -5.47 16.34
N VAL A 161 10.72 -4.56 15.58
CA VAL A 161 10.01 -3.39 15.00
C VAL A 161 9.21 -3.77 13.76
N GLY A 162 9.77 -4.59 12.86
CA GLY A 162 9.16 -4.88 11.56
C GLY A 162 8.13 -6.01 11.58
N VAL A 163 8.20 -6.90 12.56
CA VAL A 163 7.35 -8.09 12.60
C VAL A 163 6.59 -8.21 13.92
N ALA A 164 7.28 -8.31 15.05
CA ALA A 164 6.64 -8.60 16.33
C ALA A 164 5.70 -7.47 16.80
N ALA A 165 6.15 -6.22 16.75
CA ALA A 165 5.34 -5.08 17.16
C ALA A 165 4.10 -4.88 16.27
N PRO A 166 4.18 -4.92 14.91
CA PRO A 166 2.99 -4.86 14.07
C PRO A 166 2.02 -6.03 14.30
N LEU A 167 2.53 -7.26 14.48
CA LEU A 167 1.69 -8.41 14.80
C LEU A 167 0.95 -8.21 16.12
N ALA A 168 1.60 -7.65 17.14
CA ALA A 168 0.97 -7.32 18.41
C ALA A 168 -0.11 -6.23 18.25
N VAL A 169 0.21 -5.14 17.53
CA VAL A 169 -0.73 -4.02 17.31
C VAL A 169 -1.95 -4.47 16.53
N PHE A 170 -1.78 -5.17 15.43
CA PHE A 170 -2.89 -5.63 14.58
C PHE A 170 -3.58 -6.87 15.12
N GLY A 171 -2.92 -7.64 16.00
CA GLY A 171 -3.50 -8.77 16.72
C GLY A 171 -4.58 -8.36 17.73
N ILE A 172 -4.48 -7.15 18.31
CA ILE A 172 -5.44 -6.62 19.26
C ILE A 172 -6.63 -5.99 18.50
N PRO A 173 -7.86 -6.55 18.58
CA PRO A 173 -9.00 -6.06 17.80
C PRO A 173 -9.32 -4.58 18.04
N ARG A 174 -9.16 -4.09 19.28
CA ARG A 174 -9.40 -2.68 19.63
C ARG A 174 -8.44 -1.73 18.90
N LEU A 175 -7.15 -2.08 18.79
CA LEU A 175 -6.15 -1.28 18.09
C LEU A 175 -6.38 -1.35 16.58
N ARG A 176 -6.66 -2.54 16.03
CA ARG A 176 -6.92 -2.74 14.61
C ARG A 176 -8.14 -1.97 14.10
N GLN A 177 -9.16 -1.76 14.92
CA GLN A 177 -10.35 -0.99 14.57
C GLN A 177 -10.18 0.51 14.83
N SER A 178 -9.09 0.94 15.44
CA SER A 178 -8.82 2.33 15.74
C SER A 178 -7.94 2.97 14.66
N ARG A 179 -8.21 4.23 14.33
CA ARG A 179 -7.40 5.01 13.37
C ARG A 179 -5.93 5.09 13.78
N ASN A 180 -5.67 5.29 15.07
CA ASN A 180 -4.30 5.43 15.57
C ASN A 180 -3.56 4.09 15.59
N GLY A 181 -4.24 3.01 15.90
CA GLY A 181 -3.66 1.67 15.87
C GLY A 181 -3.32 1.23 14.44
N LEU A 182 -4.21 1.49 13.47
CA LEU A 182 -3.93 1.24 12.05
C LEU A 182 -2.74 2.07 11.56
N PHE A 183 -2.67 3.34 11.94
CA PHE A 183 -1.55 4.21 11.58
C PHE A 183 -0.24 3.72 12.19
N LEU A 184 -0.22 3.42 13.49
CA LEU A 184 0.97 2.94 14.18
C LEU A 184 1.46 1.61 13.58
N GLY A 185 0.56 0.64 13.40
CA GLY A 185 0.92 -0.66 12.82
C GLY A 185 1.47 -0.53 11.39
N SER A 186 0.87 0.33 10.56
CA SER A 186 1.38 0.58 9.20
C SER A 186 2.76 1.23 9.19
N VAL A 187 3.01 2.22 10.04
CA VAL A 187 4.33 2.86 10.19
C VAL A 187 5.38 1.84 10.63
N LEU A 188 5.06 0.99 11.60
CA LEU A 188 5.99 -0.04 12.09
C LEU A 188 6.36 -1.04 10.98
N ILE A 189 5.40 -1.50 10.17
CA ILE A 189 5.69 -2.39 9.04
C ILE A 189 6.59 -1.69 8.01
N ILE A 190 6.29 -0.44 7.66
CA ILE A 190 7.09 0.33 6.69
C ILE A 190 8.52 0.52 7.20
N LEU A 191 8.69 0.93 8.46
CA LEU A 191 10.02 1.09 9.06
C LEU A 191 10.77 -0.24 9.14
N GLY A 192 10.10 -1.32 9.53
CA GLY A 192 10.69 -2.65 9.56
C GLY A 192 11.10 -3.16 8.18
N PHE A 193 10.29 -2.88 7.14
CA PHE A 193 10.63 -3.19 5.76
C PHE A 193 11.89 -2.44 5.30
N ILE A 194 11.98 -1.14 5.57
CA ILE A 194 13.16 -0.33 5.25
C ILE A 194 14.37 -0.87 5.99
N LEU A 195 14.24 -1.14 7.31
CA LEU A 195 15.32 -1.66 8.13
C LEU A 195 15.83 -3.01 7.63
N ASN A 196 14.92 -3.92 7.24
CA ASN A 196 15.29 -5.21 6.65
C ASN A 196 16.10 -5.03 5.35
N ARG A 197 15.68 -4.11 4.46
CA ARG A 197 16.41 -3.83 3.22
C ARG A 197 17.78 -3.23 3.46
N MET A 198 17.89 -2.31 4.41
CA MET A 198 19.16 -1.72 4.82
C MET A 198 20.09 -2.77 5.46
N ASN A 199 19.57 -3.62 6.33
CA ASN A 199 20.36 -4.68 6.96
C ASN A 199 20.90 -5.68 5.94
N ILE A 200 20.13 -6.06 4.94
CA ILE A 200 20.59 -6.99 3.90
C ILE A 200 21.60 -6.32 2.97
N SER A 201 21.34 -5.07 2.54
CA SER A 201 22.17 -4.40 1.54
C SER A 201 23.45 -3.76 2.10
N ILE A 202 23.42 -3.30 3.35
CA ILE A 202 24.54 -2.60 3.98
C ILE A 202 25.17 -3.50 5.05
N THR A 203 24.48 -3.69 6.18
CA THR A 203 25.05 -4.38 7.35
C THR A 203 25.49 -5.81 7.05
N GLY A 204 24.69 -6.55 6.28
CA GLY A 204 25.00 -7.93 5.92
C GLY A 204 26.24 -8.06 5.02
N MET A 205 26.52 -7.04 4.20
CA MET A 205 27.68 -7.03 3.30
C MET A 205 28.92 -6.43 3.95
N GLU A 206 28.78 -5.52 4.90
CA GLU A 206 29.89 -4.95 5.68
C GLU A 206 30.63 -6.03 6.48
N ALA A 207 29.89 -6.99 7.05
CA ALA A 207 30.47 -8.09 7.80
C ALA A 207 31.51 -8.91 7.00
N TRP A 208 31.34 -8.98 5.66
CA TRP A 208 32.31 -9.62 4.76
C TRP A 208 33.41 -8.66 4.32
N ALA A 209 33.06 -7.40 4.03
CA ALA A 209 34.00 -6.42 3.50
C ALA A 209 35.02 -5.96 4.53
N GLY A 210 34.75 -6.15 5.84
CA GLY A 210 35.63 -5.70 6.94
C GLY A 210 35.76 -4.18 7.03
N VAL A 211 34.91 -3.45 6.35
CA VAL A 211 34.89 -1.97 6.30
C VAL A 211 33.51 -1.50 6.73
N SER A 212 33.43 -0.60 7.69
CA SER A 212 32.18 0.05 8.06
C SER A 212 31.81 1.09 7.03
N TYR A 213 30.63 0.98 6.44
CA TYR A 213 30.08 1.96 5.51
C TYR A 213 29.00 2.78 6.21
N PHE A 214 29.20 4.07 6.25
CA PHE A 214 28.16 5.02 6.61
C PHE A 214 27.92 5.96 5.42
N PRO A 215 26.67 6.12 4.95
CA PRO A 215 26.37 6.99 3.81
C PRO A 215 26.93 8.39 4.03
N SER A 216 27.67 8.90 3.06
CA SER A 216 28.16 10.27 3.11
C SER A 216 26.99 11.25 3.11
N TRP A 217 27.19 12.44 3.67
CA TRP A 217 26.16 13.47 3.66
C TRP A 217 25.71 13.84 2.24
N MET A 218 26.59 13.70 1.25
CA MET A 218 26.27 13.93 -0.16
C MET A 218 25.28 12.90 -0.69
N GLU A 219 25.44 11.63 -0.38
CA GLU A 219 24.51 10.55 -0.77
C GLU A 219 23.14 10.73 -0.13
N ILE A 220 23.12 11.10 1.16
CA ILE A 220 21.88 11.43 1.86
C ILE A 220 21.18 12.61 1.18
N THR A 221 21.92 13.67 0.84
CA THR A 221 21.37 14.86 0.20
C THR A 221 20.82 14.55 -1.19
N VAL A 222 21.50 13.74 -2.00
CA VAL A 222 21.01 13.31 -3.31
C VAL A 222 19.73 12.50 -3.19
N THR A 223 19.68 11.57 -2.23
CA THR A 223 18.46 10.77 -1.97
C THR A 223 17.30 11.66 -1.55
N MET A 224 17.53 12.60 -0.63
CA MET A 224 16.52 13.55 -0.19
C MET A 224 16.07 14.48 -1.31
N ALA A 225 16.97 14.90 -2.20
CA ALA A 225 16.64 15.71 -3.38
C ALA A 225 15.70 14.95 -4.34
N ILE A 226 15.97 13.67 -4.60
CA ILE A 226 15.12 12.83 -5.46
C ILE A 226 13.72 12.65 -4.83
N VAL A 227 13.65 12.37 -3.53
CA VAL A 227 12.38 12.24 -2.80
C VAL A 227 11.60 13.56 -2.84
N THR A 228 12.28 14.69 -2.61
CA THR A 228 11.67 16.02 -2.66
C THR A 228 11.16 16.34 -4.07
N ALA A 229 11.92 16.02 -5.11
CA ALA A 229 11.48 16.17 -6.50
C ALA A 229 10.20 15.37 -6.78
N GLY A 230 10.09 14.13 -6.26
CA GLY A 230 8.86 13.33 -6.33
C GLY A 230 7.66 14.03 -5.69
N PHE A 231 7.82 14.60 -4.50
CA PHE A 231 6.75 15.38 -3.85
C PHE A 231 6.36 16.64 -4.63
N ILE A 232 7.33 17.34 -5.23
CA ILE A 232 7.07 18.52 -6.07
C ILE A 232 6.26 18.10 -7.30
N ILE A 233 6.69 17.06 -8.02
CA ILE A 233 6.00 16.53 -9.21
C ILE A 233 4.58 16.10 -8.85
N PHE A 234 4.40 15.37 -7.75
CA PHE A 234 3.08 14.97 -7.26
C PHE A 234 2.19 16.18 -6.95
N THR A 235 2.73 17.18 -6.26
CA THR A 235 1.98 18.41 -5.92
C THR A 235 1.57 19.18 -7.17
N MET A 236 2.48 19.27 -8.15
CA MET A 236 2.17 19.88 -9.45
C MET A 236 1.10 19.08 -10.19
N ALA A 237 1.21 17.76 -10.23
CA ALA A 237 0.20 16.89 -10.84
C ALA A 237 -1.18 17.08 -10.15
N ALA A 238 -1.22 17.09 -8.82
CA ALA A 238 -2.45 17.31 -8.05
C ALA A 238 -3.07 18.69 -8.29
N ARG A 239 -2.26 19.71 -8.60
CA ARG A 239 -2.73 21.06 -8.89
C ARG A 239 -3.23 21.26 -10.32
N TYR A 240 -2.59 20.60 -11.29
CA TYR A 240 -2.86 20.84 -12.71
C TYR A 240 -3.72 19.75 -13.37
N LEU A 241 -3.85 18.58 -12.75
CA LEU A 241 -4.62 17.45 -13.26
C LEU A 241 -5.89 17.23 -12.43
N PRO A 242 -7.01 16.81 -13.04
CA PRO A 242 -8.28 16.51 -12.34
C PRO A 242 -8.15 15.17 -11.58
N LEU A 243 -7.30 15.11 -10.54
CA LEU A 243 -7.09 13.89 -9.74
C LEU A 243 -8.28 13.57 -8.84
N PHE A 244 -9.05 14.58 -8.45
CA PHE A 244 -10.23 14.42 -7.61
C PHE A 244 -11.46 14.76 -8.42
N LYS A 245 -12.33 13.78 -8.69
CA LYS A 245 -13.68 14.05 -9.19
C LYS A 245 -14.41 14.88 -8.14
N HIS A 246 -14.96 16.01 -8.57
CA HIS A 246 -15.89 16.76 -7.73
C HIS A 246 -17.12 15.87 -7.46
N GLU A 247 -17.41 15.61 -6.19
CA GLU A 247 -18.57 14.84 -5.71
C GLU A 247 -19.93 15.54 -6.02
N HIS A 248 -19.93 16.70 -6.67
CA HIS A 248 -21.16 17.44 -7.01
C HIS A 248 -22.07 16.74 -8.04
N GLU A 249 -21.59 15.70 -8.74
CA GLU A 249 -22.46 14.96 -9.69
C GLU A 249 -23.26 13.80 -9.04
N ALA A 250 -22.95 13.43 -7.78
CA ALA A 250 -23.68 12.34 -7.11
C ALA A 250 -24.92 12.81 -6.33
N GLU A 251 -25.06 14.11 -6.06
CA GLU A 251 -26.24 14.66 -5.37
C GLU A 251 -27.35 15.09 -6.32
N ALA A 252 -27.08 15.35 -7.59
CA ALA A 252 -28.07 15.73 -8.56
C ALA A 252 -29.18 14.69 -8.79
N PRO A 253 -28.95 13.37 -8.79
CA PRO A 253 -30.02 12.38 -8.96
C PRO A 253 -30.98 12.30 -7.77
N LYS A 254 -30.52 12.55 -6.55
CA LYS A 254 -31.39 12.49 -5.35
C LYS A 254 -32.30 13.69 -5.24
N ALA A 255 -31.80 14.89 -5.52
CA ALA A 255 -32.61 16.10 -5.51
C ALA A 255 -33.71 16.09 -6.61
N VAL A 256 -33.43 15.48 -7.76
CA VAL A 256 -34.43 15.32 -8.84
C VAL A 256 -35.46 14.27 -8.48
N LEU A 257 -35.11 13.20 -7.78
CA LEU A 257 -36.05 12.18 -7.31
C LEU A 257 -36.95 12.71 -6.20
N ASP A 258 -36.42 13.45 -5.23
CA ASP A 258 -37.19 14.12 -4.16
C ASP A 258 -38.18 15.13 -4.76
N MET A 259 -37.74 15.95 -5.73
CA MET A 259 -38.60 16.93 -6.37
C MET A 259 -39.70 16.27 -7.24
N SER A 260 -39.46 15.08 -7.80
CA SER A 260 -40.44 14.32 -8.54
C SER A 260 -41.45 13.63 -7.62
N GLU A 261 -41.10 13.29 -6.43
CA GLU A 261 -41.95 12.71 -5.38
C GLU A 261 -42.86 13.77 -4.77
N ASP A 262 -42.33 14.96 -4.49
CA ASP A 262 -43.11 16.13 -4.06
C ASP A 262 -44.12 16.60 -5.12
N LEU A 263 -43.76 16.59 -6.40
CA LEU A 263 -44.69 16.90 -7.50
C LEU A 263 -45.81 15.85 -7.65
N ARG A 264 -45.56 14.59 -7.33
CA ARG A 264 -46.61 13.54 -7.32
C ARG A 264 -47.56 13.70 -6.16
N LEU A 265 -47.08 14.13 -4.97
CA LEU A 265 -47.91 14.39 -3.80
C LEU A 265 -48.82 15.61 -4.00
N VAL A 266 -48.35 16.63 -4.74
CA VAL A 266 -49.13 17.83 -5.04
C VAL A 266 -50.16 17.58 -6.18
N SER A 267 -49.94 16.62 -7.07
CA SER A 267 -50.81 16.28 -8.18
C SER A 267 -51.84 15.19 -7.92
N ALA A 268 -51.84 14.59 -6.72
CA ALA A 268 -52.88 13.61 -6.33
C ALA A 268 -54.22 14.34 -6.08
N PRO A 269 -55.30 14.02 -6.83
CA PRO A 269 -56.61 14.66 -6.63
C PRO A 269 -57.12 14.29 -5.24
N ASN A 270 -57.53 15.31 -4.49
CA ASN A 270 -58.13 15.21 -3.17
C ASN A 270 -59.49 14.48 -3.25
N SER A 271 -59.47 13.15 -3.14
CA SER A 271 -60.67 12.28 -3.25
C SER A 271 -61.47 12.19 -1.94
N ALA A 272 -61.23 13.14 -1.01
CA ALA A 272 -61.90 13.14 0.30
C ALA A 272 -63.07 14.15 0.45
N GLU A 273 -63.45 14.87 -0.61
CA GLU A 273 -64.44 15.95 -0.45
C GLU A 273 -65.79 15.72 -1.22
N ASN A 274 -66.12 14.48 -1.53
CA ASN A 274 -67.40 14.21 -2.26
C ASN A 274 -68.19 13.01 -1.67
N SER A 275 -68.22 12.86 -0.32
CA SER A 275 -69.00 11.80 0.31
C SER A 275 -70.15 12.30 1.19
N ASP A 276 -70.34 13.61 1.42
CA ASP A 276 -71.36 14.12 2.35
C ASP A 276 -72.53 14.90 1.70
N ALA A 277 -72.73 14.72 0.41
CA ALA A 277 -73.83 15.48 -0.32
C ALA A 277 -74.99 14.61 -0.85
N ILE A 278 -75.21 13.38 -0.36
CA ILE A 278 -76.28 12.49 -0.83
C ILE A 278 -77.16 11.92 0.30
N TYR A 279 -77.36 12.59 1.40
CA TYR A 279 -78.40 12.19 2.37
C TYR A 279 -79.08 13.40 3.01
N SER A 280 -79.89 14.14 2.17
CA SER A 280 -80.94 15.03 2.68
C SER A 280 -81.91 15.37 1.60
N ILE A 281 -82.76 14.43 1.13
CA ILE A 281 -84.11 14.63 0.59
C ILE A 281 -84.80 13.25 0.68
N GLU A 282 -85.51 13.02 1.78
CA GLU A 282 -86.87 12.49 1.96
C GLU A 282 -87.09 12.23 3.48
#